data_487e32fc759ea800cb443270986a70e3
#
_entry.id   487e32fc759ea800cb443270986a70e3
#
_cell.length_a   1.000
_cell.length_b   1.000
_cell.length_c   1.000
_cell.angle_alpha   90.00
_cell.angle_beta   90.00
_cell.angle_gamma   90.00
#
_symmetry.space_group_name_H-M   'P 1'
#
loop_
_entity.id
_entity.type
_entity.pdbx_description
1 polymer ?
#
loop_
_entity_poly.entity_id
_entity_poly.type
_entity_poly.pdbx_seq_one_letter_code
_entity_poly.pdbx_strand_id
1 'polypeptide(L)'
;NNVLLTNQSQFLAMYPAHRDAKAALRWLIANANQYNIDANYITVGGGSAGAIMATTLGITNTIDFTNEISITNDPTLVTTNLNINNYKIKTILDFWGSAVAVTTNNNIYDYNRFDLTDPPIMIAHGTKDQTVLYSEALALKDIYTTTGANYVFYSLENRGHGPWDAIVN
;
A
#
# COMPACT_ATOMS: atom_id res chain seq x y z
N ASN A 1 11.12 19.04 15.70
CA ASN A 1 10.46 18.08 16.64
C ASN A 1 8.99 17.77 16.27
N ASN A 2 8.24 18.70 15.63
CA ASN A 2 6.83 18.44 15.28
C ASN A 2 6.66 17.46 14.12
N VAL A 3 7.61 17.38 13.19
CA VAL A 3 7.53 16.48 12.02
C VAL A 3 7.60 15.00 12.45
N LEU A 4 8.44 14.67 13.42
CA LEU A 4 8.54 13.29 13.96
C LEU A 4 7.26 12.88 14.70
N LEU A 5 6.64 13.80 15.45
CA LEU A 5 5.39 13.54 16.13
C LEU A 5 4.23 13.34 15.14
N THR A 6 4.20 14.09 14.05
CA THR A 6 3.17 13.96 13.00
C THR A 6 3.31 12.62 12.27
N ASN A 7 4.51 12.22 11.89
CA ASN A 7 4.77 10.95 11.23
C ASN A 7 4.43 9.76 12.14
N GLN A 8 4.76 9.83 13.42
CA GLN A 8 4.43 8.79 14.39
C GLN A 8 2.92 8.68 14.61
N SER A 9 2.21 9.80 14.72
CA SER A 9 0.75 9.81 14.88
C SER A 9 0.04 9.24 13.65
N GLN A 10 0.50 9.58 12.45
CA GLN A 10 -0.01 9.03 11.20
C GLN A 10 0.26 7.51 11.11
N PHE A 11 1.45 7.06 11.48
CA PHE A 11 1.80 5.64 11.49
C PHE A 11 0.89 4.86 12.46
N LEU A 12 0.70 5.36 13.69
CA LEU A 12 -0.18 4.74 14.67
C LEU A 12 -1.64 4.67 14.20
N ALA A 13 -2.11 5.67 13.45
CA ALA A 13 -3.46 5.64 12.89
C ALA A 13 -3.62 4.65 11.72
N MET A 14 -2.59 4.51 10.88
CA MET A 14 -2.61 3.61 9.71
C MET A 14 -2.29 2.16 10.05
N TYR A 15 -1.52 1.92 11.09
CA TYR A 15 -0.98 0.59 11.43
C TYR A 15 -2.06 -0.49 11.59
N PRO A 16 -3.14 -0.29 12.37
CA PRO A 16 -4.18 -1.29 12.51
C PRO A 16 -4.83 -1.66 11.19
N ALA A 17 -5.11 -0.66 10.33
CA ALA A 17 -5.73 -0.89 9.04
C ALA A 17 -4.85 -1.73 8.10
N HIS A 18 -3.55 -1.44 8.05
CA HIS A 18 -2.60 -2.23 7.24
C HIS A 18 -2.42 -3.65 7.78
N ARG A 19 -2.38 -3.81 9.09
CA ARG A 19 -2.37 -5.13 9.75
C ARG A 19 -3.60 -5.94 9.39
N ASP A 20 -4.78 -5.33 9.47
CA ASP A 20 -6.05 -5.99 9.16
C ASP A 20 -6.13 -6.36 7.67
N ALA A 21 -5.67 -5.50 6.78
CA ALA A 21 -5.60 -5.78 5.35
C ALA A 21 -4.67 -6.98 5.06
N LYS A 22 -3.51 -7.05 5.72
CA LYS A 22 -2.62 -8.22 5.62
C LYS A 22 -3.24 -9.48 6.20
N ALA A 23 -3.97 -9.39 7.29
CA ALA A 23 -4.69 -10.51 7.88
C ALA A 23 -5.79 -11.02 6.94
N ALA A 24 -6.55 -10.12 6.33
CA ALA A 24 -7.57 -10.47 5.34
C ALA A 24 -6.95 -11.16 4.12
N LEU A 25 -5.82 -10.66 3.61
CA LEU A 25 -5.11 -11.29 2.50
C LEU A 25 -4.63 -12.71 2.85
N ARG A 26 -4.05 -12.90 4.04
CA ARG A 26 -3.64 -14.24 4.50
C ARG A 26 -4.83 -15.19 4.64
N TRP A 27 -5.95 -14.69 5.17
CA TRP A 27 -7.17 -15.48 5.26
C TRP A 27 -7.67 -15.89 3.89
N LEU A 28 -7.68 -14.98 2.93
CA LEU A 28 -8.09 -15.25 1.55
C LEU A 28 -7.22 -16.33 0.91
N ILE A 29 -5.91 -16.25 1.09
CA ILE A 29 -4.96 -17.24 0.57
C ILE A 29 -5.14 -18.61 1.25
N ALA A 30 -5.36 -18.64 2.57
CA ALA A 30 -5.64 -19.85 3.31
C ALA A 30 -6.88 -20.59 2.81
N ASN A 31 -7.85 -19.83 2.32
CA ASN A 31 -9.13 -20.35 1.82
C ASN A 31 -9.22 -20.32 0.28
N ALA A 32 -8.10 -20.14 -0.42
CA ALA A 32 -8.06 -19.94 -1.87
C ALA A 32 -8.78 -21.06 -2.64
N ASN A 33 -8.58 -22.32 -2.26
CA ASN A 33 -9.24 -23.46 -2.89
C ASN A 33 -10.76 -23.43 -2.72
N GLN A 34 -11.26 -22.99 -1.57
CA GLN A 34 -12.70 -22.90 -1.29
C GLN A 34 -13.38 -21.85 -2.20
N TYR A 35 -12.66 -20.79 -2.55
CA TYR A 35 -13.19 -19.68 -3.33
C TYR A 35 -12.70 -19.68 -4.78
N ASN A 36 -12.03 -20.74 -5.25
CA ASN A 36 -11.46 -20.85 -6.58
C ASN A 36 -10.50 -19.68 -6.92
N ILE A 37 -9.69 -19.27 -5.95
CA ILE A 37 -8.69 -18.21 -6.09
C ILE A 37 -7.34 -18.87 -6.42
N ASP A 38 -6.66 -18.36 -7.45
CA ASP A 38 -5.27 -18.70 -7.70
C ASP A 38 -4.35 -17.82 -6.85
N ALA A 39 -3.82 -18.38 -5.76
CA ALA A 39 -2.92 -17.68 -4.86
C ALA A 39 -1.58 -17.23 -5.51
N ASN A 40 -1.28 -17.70 -6.74
CA ASN A 40 -0.11 -17.24 -7.50
C ASN A 40 -0.37 -15.96 -8.31
N TYR A 41 -1.62 -15.53 -8.43
CA TYR A 41 -2.03 -14.38 -9.25
C TYR A 41 -2.86 -13.36 -8.43
N ILE A 42 -2.31 -12.93 -7.31
CA ILE A 42 -2.95 -11.93 -6.46
C ILE A 42 -2.66 -10.53 -7.01
N THR A 43 -3.70 -9.80 -7.34
CA THR A 43 -3.66 -8.36 -7.63
C THR A 43 -4.32 -7.61 -6.48
N VAL A 44 -3.70 -6.54 -6.03
CA VAL A 44 -4.28 -5.63 -5.03
C VAL A 44 -4.51 -4.27 -5.66
N GLY A 45 -5.59 -3.61 -5.28
CA GLY A 45 -5.89 -2.30 -5.85
C GLY A 45 -6.94 -1.54 -5.06
N GLY A 46 -6.98 -0.23 -5.30
CA GLY A 46 -7.97 0.64 -4.67
C GLY A 46 -7.83 2.09 -5.08
N GLY A 47 -8.75 2.92 -4.61
CA GLY A 47 -8.71 4.37 -4.81
C GLY A 47 -8.44 5.09 -3.49
N SER A 48 -7.68 6.21 -3.52
CA SER A 48 -7.39 7.05 -2.36
C SER A 48 -6.72 6.24 -1.23
N ALA A 49 -7.28 6.23 -0.03
CA ALA A 49 -6.78 5.41 1.08
C ALA A 49 -6.65 3.92 0.73
N GLY A 50 -7.55 3.39 -0.11
CA GLY A 50 -7.47 2.02 -0.61
C GLY A 50 -6.27 1.79 -1.54
N ALA A 51 -5.85 2.77 -2.33
CA ALA A 51 -4.64 2.73 -3.14
C ALA A 51 -3.39 2.75 -2.26
N ILE A 52 -3.34 3.61 -1.24
CA ILE A 52 -2.26 3.63 -0.24
C ILE A 52 -2.12 2.27 0.43
N MET A 53 -3.25 1.65 0.80
CA MET A 53 -3.26 0.31 1.37
C MET A 53 -2.77 -0.77 0.38
N ALA A 54 -3.22 -0.72 -0.88
CA ALA A 54 -2.81 -1.65 -1.92
C ALA A 54 -1.29 -1.55 -2.20
N THR A 55 -0.76 -0.33 -2.31
CA THR A 55 0.67 -0.08 -2.46
C THR A 55 1.44 -0.63 -1.27
N THR A 56 0.96 -0.40 -0.04
CA THR A 56 1.58 -0.94 1.17
C THR A 56 1.58 -2.48 1.19
N LEU A 57 0.47 -3.12 0.83
CA LEU A 57 0.38 -4.59 0.75
C LEU A 57 1.37 -5.18 -0.25
N GLY A 58 1.58 -4.49 -1.38
CA GLY A 58 2.47 -4.98 -2.44
C GLY A 58 3.96 -4.80 -2.12
N ILE A 59 4.33 -3.72 -1.45
CA ILE A 59 5.72 -3.31 -1.22
C ILE A 59 6.29 -3.85 0.09
N THR A 60 5.48 -3.90 1.15
CA THR A 60 5.97 -4.29 2.47
C THR A 60 6.12 -5.81 2.62
N ASN A 61 7.09 -6.23 3.41
CA ASN A 61 7.32 -7.64 3.70
C ASN A 61 6.12 -8.29 4.39
N THR A 62 5.98 -9.60 4.25
CA THR A 62 4.86 -10.35 4.85
C THR A 62 4.80 -10.23 6.38
N ILE A 63 5.95 -9.97 7.02
CA ILE A 63 6.07 -9.81 8.47
C ILE A 63 5.83 -8.36 8.95
N ASP A 64 5.87 -7.36 8.07
CA ASP A 64 5.59 -5.98 8.44
C ASP A 64 4.15 -5.85 8.97
N PHE A 65 3.91 -4.92 9.88
CA PHE A 65 2.64 -4.69 10.57
C PHE A 65 2.17 -5.88 11.41
N THR A 66 3.10 -6.61 12.03
CA THR A 66 2.77 -7.75 12.92
C THR A 66 2.97 -7.41 14.40
N ASN A 67 4.15 -6.92 14.78
CA ASN A 67 4.54 -6.73 16.17
C ASN A 67 5.44 -5.51 16.42
N GLU A 68 5.56 -4.60 15.44
CA GLU A 68 6.38 -3.39 15.58
C GLU A 68 5.80 -2.40 16.61
N ILE A 69 4.47 -2.42 16.78
CA ILE A 69 3.80 -1.70 17.87
C ILE A 69 3.45 -2.71 18.98
N SER A 70 3.88 -2.42 20.19
CA SER A 70 3.55 -3.27 21.32
C SER A 70 2.07 -3.16 21.71
N ILE A 71 1.49 -4.23 22.22
CA ILE A 71 0.13 -4.24 22.78
C ILE A 71 -0.06 -3.25 23.93
N THR A 72 1.02 -2.81 24.55
CA THR A 72 0.99 -1.75 25.57
C THR A 72 0.66 -0.39 24.96
N ASN A 73 1.16 -0.14 23.73
CA ASN A 73 0.90 1.11 23.01
C ASN A 73 -0.42 1.10 22.26
N ASP A 74 -0.86 -0.08 21.83
CA ASP A 74 -2.19 -0.27 21.24
C ASP A 74 -2.80 -1.59 21.71
N PRO A 75 -3.64 -1.56 22.76
CA PRO A 75 -4.28 -2.76 23.29
C PRO A 75 -5.28 -3.41 22.32
N THR A 76 -5.66 -2.76 21.24
CA THR A 76 -6.52 -3.33 20.19
C THR A 76 -5.76 -4.27 19.26
N LEU A 77 -4.43 -4.27 19.32
CA LEU A 77 -3.57 -5.17 18.55
C LEU A 77 -3.71 -6.61 19.08
N VAL A 78 -4.70 -7.32 18.59
CA VAL A 78 -4.84 -8.77 18.83
C VAL A 78 -3.93 -9.49 17.85
N THR A 79 -3.14 -10.45 18.33
CA THR A 79 -2.32 -11.31 17.48
C THR A 79 -3.22 -12.08 16.52
N THR A 80 -3.15 -11.76 15.24
CA THR A 80 -3.78 -12.57 14.20
C THR A 80 -2.91 -13.80 13.94
N ASN A 81 -3.54 -14.96 13.69
CA ASN A 81 -2.79 -16.15 13.29
C ASN A 81 -2.05 -15.90 11.97
N LEU A 82 -0.71 -15.90 12.02
CA LEU A 82 0.16 -15.53 10.93
C LEU A 82 0.80 -16.73 10.22
N ASN A 83 0.16 -17.89 10.25
CA ASN A 83 0.73 -19.14 9.72
C ASN A 83 0.96 -19.11 8.19
N ILE A 84 0.44 -18.11 7.48
CA ILE A 84 0.68 -17.93 6.06
C ILE A 84 1.57 -16.71 5.85
N ASN A 85 2.85 -16.97 5.70
CA ASN A 85 3.86 -15.95 5.47
C ASN A 85 4.38 -15.91 4.02
N ASN A 86 3.96 -16.85 3.18
CA ASN A 86 4.44 -16.98 1.81
C ASN A 86 3.33 -16.68 0.81
N TYR A 87 3.10 -15.41 0.56
CA TYR A 87 2.31 -14.96 -0.58
C TYR A 87 3.10 -13.94 -1.38
N LYS A 88 2.75 -13.78 -2.64
CA LYS A 88 3.35 -12.78 -3.52
C LYS A 88 2.25 -12.00 -4.24
N ILE A 89 2.25 -10.70 -4.04
CA ILE A 89 1.45 -9.80 -4.86
C ILE A 89 2.08 -9.75 -6.26
N LYS A 90 1.26 -9.88 -7.30
CA LYS A 90 1.70 -9.88 -8.69
C LYS A 90 1.56 -8.52 -9.35
N THR A 91 0.61 -7.71 -8.91
CA THR A 91 0.32 -6.40 -9.50
C THR A 91 -0.34 -5.50 -8.48
N ILE A 92 -0.02 -4.22 -8.53
CA ILE A 92 -0.65 -3.17 -7.72
C ILE A 92 -1.42 -2.24 -8.68
N LEU A 93 -2.66 -1.88 -8.31
CA LEU A 93 -3.45 -0.87 -8.99
C LEU A 93 -3.64 0.31 -8.03
N ASP A 94 -2.89 1.39 -8.25
CA ASP A 94 -2.95 2.62 -7.45
C ASP A 94 -3.77 3.67 -8.19
N PHE A 95 -4.99 3.89 -7.74
CA PHE A 95 -5.88 4.93 -8.24
C PHE A 95 -5.86 6.12 -7.27
N TRP A 96 -5.18 7.21 -7.64
CA TRP A 96 -5.04 8.46 -6.85
C TRP A 96 -4.64 8.23 -5.39
N GLY A 97 -3.67 7.34 -5.19
CA GLY A 97 -3.05 7.06 -3.90
C GLY A 97 -1.69 7.71 -3.71
N SER A 98 -0.89 7.14 -2.83
CA SER A 98 0.49 7.57 -2.57
C SER A 98 1.32 6.48 -1.91
N ALA A 99 2.62 6.71 -1.83
CA ALA A 99 3.57 5.85 -1.09
C ALA A 99 3.64 6.18 0.41
N VAL A 100 2.81 7.11 0.93
CA VAL A 100 2.99 7.70 2.27
C VAL A 100 3.11 6.69 3.40
N ALA A 101 2.35 5.61 3.38
CA ALA A 101 2.41 4.60 4.43
C ALA A 101 3.73 3.80 4.41
N VAL A 102 4.22 3.46 3.21
CA VAL A 102 5.50 2.76 3.04
C VAL A 102 6.66 3.69 3.41
N THR A 103 6.66 4.93 2.92
CA THR A 103 7.73 5.89 3.21
C THR A 103 7.78 6.28 4.68
N THR A 104 6.63 6.40 5.34
CA THR A 104 6.56 6.63 6.79
C THR A 104 7.16 5.44 7.55
N ASN A 105 6.82 4.21 7.16
CA ASN A 105 7.36 3.00 7.75
C ASN A 105 8.88 2.90 7.54
N ASN A 106 9.36 3.21 6.33
CA ASN A 106 10.79 3.25 6.02
C ASN A 106 11.55 4.22 6.93
N ASN A 107 10.99 5.42 7.13
CA ASN A 107 11.60 6.46 7.96
C ASN A 107 11.62 6.11 9.46
N ILE A 108 10.59 5.42 9.94
CA ILE A 108 10.51 5.02 11.36
C ILE A 108 11.51 3.91 11.69
N TYR A 109 11.69 2.97 10.77
CA TYR A 109 12.52 1.79 11.01
C TYR A 109 13.88 1.85 10.30
N ASP A 110 14.24 2.98 9.67
CA ASP A 110 15.49 3.18 8.93
C ASP A 110 15.79 2.02 7.94
N TYR A 111 14.76 1.59 7.23
CA TYR A 111 14.84 0.49 6.27
C TYR A 111 14.01 0.78 5.03
N ASN A 112 14.66 0.86 3.86
CA ASN A 112 13.95 1.05 2.59
C ASN A 112 13.35 -0.27 2.10
N ARG A 113 12.06 -0.26 1.81
CA ARG A 113 11.29 -1.41 1.32
C ARG A 113 11.11 -1.43 -0.18
N PHE A 114 11.42 -0.32 -0.85
CA PHE A 114 11.33 -0.27 -2.31
C PHE A 114 12.56 -0.84 -2.98
N ASP A 115 12.38 -1.78 -3.90
CA ASP A 115 13.46 -2.38 -4.68
C ASP A 115 13.03 -2.82 -6.09
N LEU A 116 13.97 -3.35 -6.88
CA LEU A 116 13.75 -3.82 -8.24
C LEU A 116 12.74 -4.98 -8.33
N THR A 117 12.54 -5.74 -7.25
CA THR A 117 11.67 -6.92 -7.24
C THR A 117 10.22 -6.62 -6.86
N ASP A 118 9.92 -5.35 -6.62
CA ASP A 118 8.56 -4.88 -6.32
C ASP A 118 7.59 -5.27 -7.41
N PRO A 119 6.34 -5.59 -7.06
CA PRO A 119 5.30 -5.90 -8.04
C PRO A 119 5.13 -4.75 -9.04
N PRO A 120 4.91 -5.04 -10.33
CA PRO A 120 4.50 -4.02 -11.27
C PRO A 120 3.30 -3.23 -10.76
N ILE A 121 3.36 -1.90 -10.91
CA ILE A 121 2.30 -1.00 -10.46
C ILE A 121 1.69 -0.23 -11.62
N MET A 122 0.36 -0.11 -11.62
CA MET A 122 -0.34 0.87 -12.43
C MET A 122 -0.75 2.04 -11.54
N ILE A 123 -0.32 3.24 -11.89
CA ILE A 123 -0.65 4.47 -11.18
C ILE A 123 -1.53 5.33 -12.10
N ALA A 124 -2.72 5.72 -11.63
CA ALA A 124 -3.59 6.64 -12.34
C ALA A 124 -4.02 7.76 -11.40
N HIS A 125 -3.77 9.05 -11.77
CA HIS A 125 -3.97 10.16 -10.87
C HIS A 125 -4.42 11.43 -11.59
N GLY A 126 -5.38 12.13 -11.00
CA GLY A 126 -5.87 13.42 -11.52
C GLY A 126 -4.88 14.55 -11.31
N THR A 127 -4.56 15.32 -12.38
CA THR A 127 -3.57 16.41 -12.31
C THR A 127 -4.03 17.60 -11.46
N LYS A 128 -5.34 17.67 -11.13
CA LYS A 128 -5.93 18.71 -10.26
C LYS A 128 -6.43 18.14 -8.92
N ASP A 129 -5.93 16.98 -8.50
CA ASP A 129 -6.29 16.40 -7.21
C ASP A 129 -5.81 17.30 -6.06
N GLN A 130 -6.77 17.72 -5.21
CA GLN A 130 -6.53 18.57 -4.03
C GLN A 130 -6.62 17.79 -2.72
N THR A 131 -6.96 16.51 -2.77
CA THR A 131 -7.11 15.64 -1.60
C THR A 131 -5.86 14.80 -1.37
N VAL A 132 -5.48 14.01 -2.37
CA VAL A 132 -4.15 13.40 -2.47
C VAL A 132 -3.45 14.10 -3.62
N LEU A 133 -2.46 14.91 -3.32
CA LEU A 133 -1.85 15.78 -4.33
C LEU A 133 -1.22 14.97 -5.47
N TYR A 134 -1.34 15.46 -6.69
CA TYR A 134 -0.73 14.83 -7.86
C TYR A 134 0.79 14.61 -7.70
N SER A 135 1.46 15.45 -6.92
CA SER A 135 2.88 15.28 -6.55
C SER A 135 3.16 13.94 -5.83
N GLU A 136 2.19 13.37 -5.12
CA GLU A 136 2.34 12.08 -4.47
C GLU A 136 2.47 10.94 -5.49
N ALA A 137 1.67 11.00 -6.57
CA ALA A 137 1.77 10.05 -7.67
C ALA A 137 3.09 10.18 -8.44
N LEU A 138 3.57 11.42 -8.63
CA LEU A 138 4.88 11.67 -9.24
C LEU A 138 6.00 11.12 -8.36
N ALA A 139 5.93 11.31 -7.04
CA ALA A 139 6.90 10.75 -6.10
C ALA A 139 6.92 9.21 -6.14
N LEU A 140 5.76 8.55 -6.17
CA LEU A 140 5.66 7.09 -6.30
C LEU A 140 6.24 6.61 -7.63
N LYS A 141 5.92 7.28 -8.74
CA LYS A 141 6.50 7.02 -10.06
C LYS A 141 8.03 7.15 -10.04
N ASP A 142 8.57 8.21 -9.41
CA ASP A 142 10.01 8.46 -9.33
C ASP A 142 10.72 7.39 -8.49
N ILE A 143 10.09 6.89 -7.42
CA ILE A 143 10.58 5.74 -6.66
C ILE A 143 10.72 4.52 -7.58
N TYR A 144 9.68 4.17 -8.33
CA TYR A 144 9.72 3.03 -9.26
C TYR A 144 10.74 3.22 -10.37
N THR A 145 10.89 4.43 -10.88
CA THR A 145 11.94 4.77 -11.87
C THR A 145 13.33 4.55 -11.30
N THR A 146 13.56 4.99 -10.05
CA THR A 146 14.87 4.91 -9.38
C THR A 146 15.24 3.47 -9.01
N THR A 147 14.28 2.68 -8.56
CA THR A 147 14.50 1.26 -8.21
C THR A 147 14.62 0.37 -9.45
N GLY A 148 14.14 0.83 -10.61
CA GLY A 148 14.05 0.04 -11.84
C GLY A 148 12.90 -0.95 -11.87
N ALA A 149 11.99 -0.90 -10.89
CA ALA A 149 10.77 -1.73 -10.87
C ALA A 149 9.79 -1.29 -11.97
N ASN A 150 8.97 -2.22 -12.46
CA ASN A 150 8.06 -1.95 -13.57
C ASN A 150 6.85 -1.12 -13.14
N TYR A 151 6.49 -0.11 -13.93
CA TYR A 151 5.27 0.65 -13.72
C TYR A 151 4.62 1.11 -15.02
N VAL A 152 3.32 1.44 -14.93
CA VAL A 152 2.58 2.20 -15.94
C VAL A 152 1.97 3.42 -15.24
N PHE A 153 2.05 4.60 -15.86
CA PHE A 153 1.61 5.85 -15.26
C PHE A 153 0.63 6.60 -16.17
N TYR A 154 -0.55 6.89 -15.65
CA TYR A 154 -1.59 7.64 -16.32
C TYR A 154 -1.86 8.98 -15.62
N SER A 155 -1.49 10.08 -16.26
CA SER A 155 -1.94 11.43 -15.89
C SER A 155 -3.36 11.64 -16.39
N LEU A 156 -4.31 11.79 -15.49
CA LEU A 156 -5.69 12.10 -15.84
C LEU A 156 -5.86 13.62 -15.88
N GLU A 157 -5.67 14.20 -17.07
CA GLU A 157 -5.61 15.64 -17.27
C GLU A 157 -6.88 16.36 -16.82
N ASN A 158 -6.69 17.43 -16.03
CA ASN A 158 -7.75 18.27 -15.47
C ASN A 158 -8.73 17.55 -14.54
N ARG A 159 -8.45 16.31 -14.10
CA ARG A 159 -9.26 15.58 -13.15
C ARG A 159 -8.85 15.87 -11.71
N GLY A 160 -9.83 15.87 -10.82
CA GLY A 160 -9.65 15.98 -9.37
C GLY A 160 -9.51 14.61 -8.71
N HIS A 161 -9.93 14.53 -7.45
CA HIS A 161 -9.91 13.29 -6.66
C HIS A 161 -11.04 12.35 -7.06
N GLY A 162 -10.76 11.07 -7.26
CA GLY A 162 -11.75 10.04 -7.50
C GLY A 162 -12.39 10.02 -8.90
N PRO A 163 -11.66 10.27 -10.01
CA PRO A 163 -12.25 10.35 -11.35
C PRO A 163 -12.51 8.96 -11.95
N TRP A 164 -13.39 8.17 -11.35
CA TRP A 164 -13.73 6.83 -11.82
C TRP A 164 -14.27 6.82 -13.26
N ASP A 165 -14.97 7.87 -13.67
CA ASP A 165 -15.45 8.05 -15.05
C ASP A 165 -14.31 8.07 -16.09
N ALA A 166 -13.11 8.47 -15.70
CA ALA A 166 -11.95 8.48 -16.58
C ALA A 166 -11.21 7.12 -16.63
N ILE A 167 -11.58 6.18 -15.77
CA ILE A 167 -10.96 4.85 -15.71
C ILE A 167 -11.83 3.80 -16.43
N VAL A 168 -13.15 3.94 -16.38
CA VAL A 168 -14.10 2.93 -16.87
C VAL A 168 -14.75 3.26 -18.22
N ASN A 169 -14.43 4.41 -18.79
CA ASN A 169 -14.81 4.81 -20.14
C ASN A 169 -13.63 4.79 -21.07
#